data_1dca944ebe225eff520575985378a0ac
#
_entry.id   1dca944ebe225eff520575985378a0ac
#
_cell.length_a   1.000
_cell.length_b   1.000
_cell.length_c   1.000
_cell.angle_alpha   90.00
_cell.angle_beta   90.00
_cell.angle_gamma   90.00
#
_symmetry.space_group_name_H-M   'P 1'
#
loop_
_entity.id
_entity.type
_entity.pdbx_description
1 polymer ?
#
loop_
_entity_poly.entity_id
_entity_poly.type
_entity_poly.pdbx_seq_one_letter_code
_entity_poly.pdbx_strand_id
1 'polypeptide(L)'
;MNAEFKYVPEPRQVKSNQMVPTIRGQYHTFMLIPIMEHHTKWFDAGPVSIGVEARALGDAETMITGPSIHVCNSDRSEEYIRFDVFGPVLHYHYIHNDRDANTLWGYDPSVNGPMIPWAINALRDRLPTLLRN
;
A
#
# COMPACT_ATOMS: atom_id res chain seq x y z
N MET A 1 16.05 -5.23 -13.17
CA MET A 1 14.65 -4.91 -13.25
C MET A 1 14.16 -5.01 -14.67
N ASN A 2 13.07 -5.64 -14.89
CA ASN A 2 12.56 -5.84 -16.23
C ASN A 2 11.56 -4.74 -16.63
N ALA A 3 11.09 -4.83 -17.86
CA ALA A 3 10.18 -3.85 -18.42
C ALA A 3 8.80 -3.81 -17.74
N GLU A 4 8.47 -4.83 -16.97
CA GLU A 4 7.18 -4.88 -16.28
C GLU A 4 7.12 -3.91 -15.10
N PHE A 5 8.28 -3.51 -14.61
CA PHE A 5 8.34 -2.60 -13.46
C PHE A 5 8.37 -1.17 -13.93
N LYS A 6 7.35 -0.78 -14.67
CA LYS A 6 7.28 0.53 -15.29
C LYS A 6 6.59 1.53 -14.41
N TYR A 7 6.88 2.80 -14.65
CA TYR A 7 6.13 3.89 -14.07
C TYR A 7 4.66 3.77 -14.45
N VAL A 8 3.81 3.91 -13.46
CA VAL A 8 2.37 3.89 -13.64
C VAL A 8 1.86 5.30 -13.34
N PRO A 9 1.44 6.06 -14.36
CA PRO A 9 0.94 7.40 -14.11
C PRO A 9 -0.34 7.34 -13.28
N GLU A 10 -0.45 8.25 -12.34
CA GLU A 10 -1.61 8.35 -11.51
C GLU A 10 -2.51 9.48 -12.02
N PRO A 11 -3.74 9.17 -12.49
CA PRO A 11 -4.62 10.21 -13.02
C PRO A 11 -5.00 11.28 -12.00
N ARG A 12 -4.99 10.93 -10.73
CA ARG A 12 -5.29 11.87 -9.68
C ARG A 12 -4.05 12.15 -8.84
N GLN A 13 -2.99 12.54 -9.55
CA GLN A 13 -1.73 12.82 -8.92
C GLN A 13 -1.89 13.81 -7.78
N VAL A 14 -1.58 13.39 -6.56
CA VAL A 14 -1.59 14.31 -5.44
C VAL A 14 -0.31 15.11 -5.44
N LYS A 15 -0.38 16.31 -4.91
CA LYS A 15 0.80 17.16 -4.79
C LYS A 15 1.78 16.54 -3.81
N SER A 16 3.07 16.85 -3.97
CA SER A 16 4.10 16.23 -3.15
C SER A 16 3.86 16.41 -1.66
N ASN A 17 3.33 17.58 -1.25
CA ASN A 17 3.05 17.82 0.16
C ASN A 17 1.87 16.99 0.67
N GLN A 18 1.03 16.47 -0.21
CA GLN A 18 -0.06 15.56 0.14
C GLN A 18 0.39 14.12 0.14
N MET A 19 1.47 13.82 -0.57
CA MET A 19 2.03 12.46 -0.63
C MET A 19 2.94 12.16 0.54
N VAL A 20 3.39 13.18 1.27
CA VAL A 20 4.29 12.96 2.40
C VAL A 20 3.50 12.39 3.57
N PRO A 21 3.75 11.14 3.94
CA PRO A 21 3.03 10.54 5.06
C PRO A 21 3.45 11.19 6.37
N THR A 22 2.51 11.29 7.27
CA THR A 22 2.77 11.74 8.62
C THR A 22 2.57 10.58 9.59
N ILE A 23 3.02 10.75 10.82
CA ILE A 23 2.76 9.73 11.85
C ILE A 23 1.25 9.65 12.12
N ARG A 24 0.56 10.77 11.99
CA ARG A 24 -0.88 10.83 12.21
C ARG A 24 -1.62 10.38 10.96
N GLY A 25 -2.73 9.66 11.14
CA GLY A 25 -3.56 9.25 10.04
C GLY A 25 -4.14 10.44 9.29
N GLN A 26 -4.16 10.35 7.98
CA GLN A 26 -4.76 11.34 7.09
C GLN A 26 -5.88 10.69 6.30
N TYR A 27 -7.07 11.25 6.41
CA TYR A 27 -8.25 10.71 5.74
C TYR A 27 -8.35 11.31 4.33
N HIS A 28 -8.52 10.43 3.35
CA HIS A 28 -8.65 10.82 1.96
C HIS A 28 -9.91 10.21 1.36
N THR A 29 -10.59 10.99 0.51
CA THR A 29 -11.82 10.56 -0.13
C THR A 29 -11.65 10.23 -1.61
N PHE A 30 -10.41 10.23 -2.12
CA PHE A 30 -10.16 9.87 -3.51
C PHE A 30 -9.71 8.42 -3.60
N MET A 31 -9.85 7.84 -4.79
CA MET A 31 -9.50 6.44 -5.00
C MET A 31 -8.00 6.23 -4.99
N LEU A 32 -7.61 5.06 -4.50
CA LEU A 32 -6.23 4.60 -4.58
C LEU A 32 -5.89 4.19 -6.01
N ILE A 33 -4.59 4.16 -6.31
CA ILE A 33 -4.12 3.60 -7.58
C ILE A 33 -4.49 2.12 -7.62
N PRO A 34 -5.13 1.64 -8.69
CA PRO A 34 -5.50 0.23 -8.78
C PRO A 34 -4.29 -0.70 -8.71
N ILE A 35 -4.52 -1.90 -8.23
CA ILE A 35 -3.50 -2.94 -8.22
C ILE A 35 -3.22 -3.37 -9.67
N MET A 36 -1.94 -3.44 -10.02
CA MET A 36 -1.55 -3.93 -11.34
C MET A 36 -1.36 -5.45 -11.28
N GLU A 37 -2.35 -6.16 -11.78
CA GLU A 37 -2.41 -7.61 -11.64
C GLU A 37 -1.18 -8.32 -12.15
N HIS A 38 -0.68 -7.93 -13.31
CA HIS A 38 0.48 -8.63 -13.91
C HIS A 38 1.80 -8.27 -13.24
N HIS A 39 1.80 -7.32 -12.32
CA HIS A 39 2.97 -7.01 -11.49
C HIS A 39 2.84 -7.60 -10.09
N THR A 40 1.76 -8.33 -9.82
CA THR A 40 1.41 -8.76 -8.48
C THR A 40 1.48 -10.27 -8.37
N LYS A 41 2.14 -10.75 -7.33
CA LYS A 41 2.12 -12.16 -6.98
C LYS A 41 1.16 -12.35 -5.80
N TRP A 42 0.23 -13.29 -5.97
CA TRP A 42 -0.83 -13.52 -4.99
C TRP A 42 -0.58 -14.76 -4.15
N PHE A 43 -0.97 -14.68 -2.89
CA PHE A 43 -0.88 -15.77 -1.93
C PHE A 43 -2.21 -15.89 -1.21
N ASP A 44 -2.77 -17.10 -1.18
CA ASP A 44 -3.97 -17.36 -0.41
C ASP A 44 -3.62 -17.46 1.08
N ALA A 45 -4.39 -16.78 1.90
CA ALA A 45 -4.16 -16.78 3.34
C ALA A 45 -5.50 -16.97 4.08
N GLY A 46 -6.28 -17.99 3.66
CA GLY A 46 -7.57 -18.30 4.27
C GLY A 46 -8.62 -17.25 3.89
N PRO A 47 -9.14 -16.50 4.85
CA PRO A 47 -10.19 -15.51 4.56
C PRO A 47 -9.69 -14.30 3.76
N VAL A 48 -8.39 -14.16 3.57
CA VAL A 48 -7.82 -13.04 2.80
C VAL A 48 -6.86 -13.55 1.76
N SER A 49 -6.63 -12.73 0.74
CA SER A 49 -5.56 -12.89 -0.24
C SER A 49 -4.53 -11.80 -0.03
N ILE A 50 -3.27 -12.17 -0.07
CA ILE A 50 -2.16 -11.23 0.07
C ILE A 50 -1.49 -11.07 -1.29
N GLY A 51 -1.41 -9.84 -1.78
CA GLY A 51 -0.73 -9.54 -3.04
C GLY A 51 0.54 -8.77 -2.79
N VAL A 52 1.61 -9.16 -3.46
CA VAL A 52 2.87 -8.41 -3.41
C VAL A 52 3.13 -7.87 -4.80
N GLU A 53 3.05 -6.56 -4.93
CA GLU A 53 3.15 -5.87 -6.20
C GLU A 53 4.46 -5.11 -6.29
N ALA A 54 5.16 -5.23 -7.44
CA ALA A 54 6.29 -4.36 -7.75
C ALA A 54 5.74 -3.08 -8.36
N ARG A 55 5.98 -1.94 -7.73
CA ARG A 55 5.37 -0.68 -8.12
C ARG A 55 6.40 0.41 -8.37
N ALA A 56 6.15 1.24 -9.39
CA ALA A 56 6.95 2.40 -9.69
C ALA A 56 6.01 3.57 -9.98
N LEU A 57 6.20 4.66 -9.27
CA LEU A 57 5.36 5.86 -9.35
C LEU A 57 6.22 7.09 -9.58
N GLY A 58 5.65 8.10 -10.22
CA GLY A 58 6.36 9.34 -10.50
C GLY A 58 6.88 9.38 -11.92
N ASP A 59 7.75 10.31 -12.21
CA ASP A 59 8.36 10.44 -13.54
C ASP A 59 9.81 9.95 -13.50
N ALA A 60 10.53 10.11 -14.62
CA ALA A 60 11.89 9.60 -14.76
C ALA A 60 12.85 10.20 -13.74
N GLU A 61 12.59 11.42 -13.29
CA GLU A 61 13.49 12.11 -12.36
C GLU A 61 13.11 11.89 -10.91
N THR A 62 11.83 11.70 -10.63
CA THR A 62 11.32 11.60 -9.27
C THR A 62 10.64 10.26 -9.01
N MET A 63 11.08 9.21 -9.71
CA MET A 63 10.46 7.90 -9.58
C MET A 63 10.65 7.32 -8.19
N ILE A 64 9.55 6.86 -7.63
CA ILE A 64 9.52 6.17 -6.35
C ILE A 64 9.20 4.71 -6.64
N THR A 65 10.02 3.80 -6.17
CA THR A 65 9.85 2.37 -6.40
C THR A 65 9.84 1.60 -5.10
N GLY A 66 9.22 0.45 -5.13
CA GLY A 66 9.19 -0.45 -3.99
C GLY A 66 8.02 -1.40 -4.08
N PRO A 67 7.96 -2.35 -3.16
CA PRO A 67 6.82 -3.26 -3.11
C PRO A 67 5.62 -2.60 -2.44
N SER A 68 4.43 -2.94 -2.92
CA SER A 68 3.18 -2.71 -2.21
C SER A 68 2.64 -4.06 -1.78
N ILE A 69 2.27 -4.17 -0.51
CA ILE A 69 1.65 -5.39 0.02
C ILE A 69 0.17 -5.10 0.20
N HIS A 70 -0.66 -5.85 -0.52
CA HIS A 70 -2.11 -5.68 -0.51
C HIS A 70 -2.78 -6.78 0.28
N VAL A 71 -3.74 -6.42 1.11
CA VAL A 71 -4.58 -7.39 1.82
C VAL A 71 -6.00 -7.23 1.30
N CYS A 72 -6.48 -8.25 0.63
CA CYS A 72 -7.80 -8.25 0.00
C CYS A 72 -8.66 -9.37 0.57
N ASN A 73 -9.96 -9.35 0.27
CA ASN A 73 -10.80 -10.50 0.55
C ASN A 73 -10.37 -11.67 -0.33
N SER A 74 -10.93 -12.86 -0.10
CA SER A 74 -10.45 -14.10 -0.73
C SER A 74 -10.57 -14.08 -2.26
N ASP A 75 -11.58 -13.42 -2.82
CA ASP A 75 -11.74 -13.32 -4.27
C ASP A 75 -11.12 -12.06 -4.87
N ARG A 76 -10.46 -11.26 -4.04
CA ARG A 76 -9.74 -10.05 -4.44
C ARG A 76 -10.63 -8.94 -5.01
N SER A 77 -11.90 -8.98 -4.71
CA SER A 77 -12.83 -7.94 -5.16
C SER A 77 -12.74 -6.66 -4.33
N GLU A 78 -12.24 -6.76 -3.09
CA GLU A 78 -12.06 -5.60 -2.21
C GLU A 78 -10.70 -5.66 -1.55
N GLU A 79 -10.05 -4.52 -1.48
CA GLU A 79 -8.79 -4.36 -0.76
C GLU A 79 -9.08 -3.71 0.60
N TYR A 80 -8.42 -4.21 1.65
CA TYR A 80 -8.64 -3.73 3.02
C TYR A 80 -7.49 -2.90 3.55
N ILE A 81 -6.27 -3.32 3.26
CA ILE A 81 -5.06 -2.68 3.79
C ILE A 81 -4.00 -2.71 2.70
N ARG A 82 -3.20 -1.66 2.63
CA ARG A 82 -2.09 -1.60 1.68
C ARG A 82 -0.87 -1.04 2.39
N PHE A 83 0.23 -1.77 2.33
CA PHE A 83 1.52 -1.30 2.83
C PHE A 83 2.37 -0.89 1.64
N ASP A 84 2.72 0.39 1.55
CA ASP A 84 3.54 0.93 0.47
C ASP A 84 4.96 1.13 0.97
N VAL A 85 5.85 0.21 0.59
CA VAL A 85 7.23 0.22 1.05
C VAL A 85 8.07 0.96 0.03
N PHE A 86 7.82 2.26 -0.10
CA PHE A 86 8.53 3.11 -1.04
C PHE A 86 9.59 3.91 -0.29
N GLY A 87 10.82 3.69 -0.66
CA GLY A 87 11.91 4.39 -0.01
C GLY A 87 11.79 5.85 -0.04
N PRO A 88 11.74 6.93 0.24
CA PRO A 88 11.66 7.88 1.32
C PRO A 88 10.22 8.11 1.83
N VAL A 89 9.22 7.45 1.26
CA VAL A 89 7.80 7.69 1.62
C VAL A 89 7.13 6.42 2.11
N LEU A 90 7.66 5.85 3.17
CA LEU A 90 7.11 4.64 3.77
C LEU A 90 5.77 4.95 4.44
N HIS A 91 4.73 4.22 4.06
CA HIS A 91 3.39 4.49 4.58
C HIS A 91 2.47 3.29 4.36
N TYR A 92 1.28 3.33 4.95
CA TYR A 92 0.28 2.30 4.73
C TYR A 92 -1.11 2.92 4.79
N HIS A 93 -2.08 2.20 4.23
CA HIS A 93 -3.45 2.65 4.10
C HIS A 93 -4.41 1.65 4.74
N TYR A 94 -5.38 2.16 5.48
CA TYR A 94 -6.61 1.44 5.77
C TYR A 94 -7.64 1.89 4.73
N ILE A 95 -8.29 0.94 4.06
CA ILE A 95 -9.20 1.23 2.97
C ILE A 95 -10.64 1.06 3.43
N HIS A 96 -11.43 2.10 3.24
CA HIS A 96 -12.82 2.14 3.67
C HIS A 96 -13.72 1.96 2.45
N ASN A 97 -14.04 0.71 2.14
CA ASN A 97 -14.78 0.38 0.91
C ASN A 97 -16.20 0.92 0.90
N ASP A 98 -16.81 1.09 2.07
CA ASP A 98 -18.18 1.56 2.18
C ASP A 98 -18.35 3.03 1.81
N ARG A 99 -17.25 3.80 1.72
CA ARG A 99 -17.33 5.23 1.43
C ARG A 99 -16.24 5.71 0.46
N ASP A 100 -15.63 4.78 -0.25
CA ASP A 100 -14.60 5.10 -1.26
C ASP A 100 -13.55 6.05 -0.71
N ALA A 101 -12.98 5.68 0.43
CA ALA A 101 -12.01 6.51 1.14
C ALA A 101 -10.92 5.63 1.73
N ASN A 102 -9.87 6.27 2.19
CA ASN A 102 -8.80 5.56 2.89
C ASN A 102 -8.16 6.48 3.93
N THR A 103 -7.52 5.87 4.92
CA THR A 103 -6.73 6.58 5.92
C THR A 103 -5.27 6.23 5.72
N LEU A 104 -4.45 7.24 5.52
CA LEU A 104 -3.01 7.12 5.27
C LEU A 104 -2.23 7.35 6.55
N TRP A 105 -1.33 6.40 6.88
CA TRP A 105 -0.43 6.52 8.02
C TRP A 105 1.01 6.47 7.55
N GLY A 106 1.81 7.42 8.02
CA GLY A 106 3.25 7.36 7.82
C GLY A 106 3.89 6.29 8.69
N TYR A 107 4.95 5.69 8.17
CA TYR A 107 5.69 4.66 8.89
C TYR A 107 7.06 5.20 9.31
N ASP A 108 7.40 5.02 10.56
CA ASP A 108 8.67 5.50 11.11
C ASP A 108 9.64 4.33 11.33
N PRO A 109 10.62 4.14 10.41
CA PRO A 109 11.57 3.05 10.56
C PRO A 109 12.55 3.27 11.71
N SER A 110 12.71 4.49 12.19
CA SER A 110 13.57 4.75 13.34
C SER A 110 13.02 4.15 14.62
N VAL A 111 11.69 4.09 14.73
CA VAL A 111 11.03 3.52 15.90
C VAL A 111 10.75 2.03 15.71
N ASN A 112 10.27 1.65 14.52
CA ASN A 112 9.73 0.32 14.29
C ASN A 112 10.65 -0.60 13.51
N GLY A 113 11.82 -0.12 13.08
CA GLY A 113 12.73 -0.92 12.26
C GLY A 113 12.29 -1.00 10.80
N PRO A 114 12.87 -1.90 10.02
CA PRO A 114 12.52 -2.04 8.61
C PRO A 114 11.05 -2.36 8.41
N MET A 115 10.44 -1.73 7.42
CA MET A 115 8.99 -1.80 7.23
C MET A 115 8.50 -3.18 6.79
N ILE A 116 9.25 -3.89 5.93
CA ILE A 116 8.80 -5.19 5.44
C ILE A 116 8.64 -6.20 6.57
N PRO A 117 9.65 -6.44 7.43
CA PRO A 117 9.44 -7.36 8.56
C PRO A 117 8.32 -6.89 9.49
N TRP A 118 8.20 -5.59 9.71
CA TRP A 118 7.13 -5.05 10.54
C TRP A 118 5.76 -5.35 9.96
N ALA A 119 5.58 -5.14 8.66
CA ALA A 119 4.32 -5.42 7.99
C ALA A 119 3.99 -6.91 8.02
N ILE A 120 4.97 -7.77 7.75
CA ILE A 120 4.77 -9.22 7.77
C ILE A 120 4.36 -9.68 9.17
N ASN A 121 5.04 -9.19 10.20
CA ASN A 121 4.69 -9.53 11.58
C ASN A 121 3.29 -9.06 11.95
N ALA A 122 2.91 -7.87 11.50
CA ALA A 122 1.57 -7.34 11.75
C ALA A 122 0.50 -8.23 11.11
N LEU A 123 0.74 -8.65 9.87
CA LEU A 123 -0.20 -9.52 9.15
C LEU A 123 -0.31 -10.90 9.81
N ARG A 124 0.81 -11.44 10.25
CA ARG A 124 0.81 -12.74 10.90
C ARG A 124 0.10 -12.73 12.26
N ASP A 125 0.35 -11.68 13.06
CA ASP A 125 -0.02 -11.71 14.46
C ASP A 125 -1.25 -10.85 14.79
N ARG A 126 -1.60 -9.87 13.95
CA ARG A 126 -2.61 -8.88 14.30
C ARG A 126 -3.64 -8.63 13.20
N LEU A 127 -3.77 -9.55 12.26
CA LEU A 127 -4.67 -9.33 11.12
C LEU A 127 -6.11 -9.03 11.53
N PRO A 128 -6.72 -9.77 12.48
CA PRO A 128 -8.09 -9.44 12.85
C PRO A 128 -8.26 -8.03 13.39
N THR A 129 -7.28 -7.53 14.13
CA THR A 129 -7.30 -6.16 14.64
C THR A 129 -7.19 -5.15 13.50
N LEU A 130 -6.27 -5.42 12.55
CA LEU A 130 -6.05 -4.54 11.42
C LEU A 130 -7.31 -4.41 10.56
N LEU A 131 -8.03 -5.50 10.36
CA LEU A 131 -9.21 -5.51 9.50
C LEU A 131 -10.40 -4.77 10.11
N ARG A 132 -10.35 -4.45 11.38
CA ARG A 132 -11.41 -3.69 12.05
C ARG A 132 -11.23 -2.17 11.94
N ASN A 133 -10.15 -1.72 11.36
CA ASN A 133 -9.90 -0.27 11.23
C ASN A 133 -10.55 0.36 10.01
#